data_a71dbf11523d8e6c66edfee275b85b76
#
_entry.id   a71dbf11523d8e6c66edfee275b85b76
#
_cell.length_a   1.000
_cell.length_b   1.000
_cell.length_c   1.000
_cell.angle_alpha   90.00
_cell.angle_beta   90.00
_cell.angle_gamma   90.00
#
_symmetry.space_group_name_H-M   'P 1'
#
loop_
_entity.id
_entity.type
_entity.pdbx_description
1 polymer ?
#
loop_
_entity_poly.entity_id
_entity_poly.type
_entity_poly.pdbx_seq_one_letter_code
_entity_poly.pdbx_strand_id
1 'polypeptide(L)' 'AGLSREATIGQIGMVIQASPENEHIRVRFPIPVLGSDEWNCRTLDKVHVGDRVRVVEILGNDLMVKAHLSTNENR' A
#
# COMPACT_ATOMS: atom_id res chain seq x y z
N ALA A 1 4.21 14.96 -11.74
CA ALA A 1 3.39 15.20 -10.59
C ALA A 1 2.84 13.91 -10.05
N GLY A 2 2.42 13.89 -8.83
CA GLY A 2 1.83 12.74 -8.18
C GLY A 2 0.60 13.18 -7.42
N LEU A 3 0.08 12.27 -6.63
CA LEU A 3 -1.08 12.56 -5.81
C LEU A 3 -0.67 13.43 -4.64
N SER A 4 -1.56 14.32 -4.22
CA SER A 4 -1.35 15.11 -3.01
C SER A 4 -1.46 14.19 -1.80
N ARG A 5 -1.13 14.75 -0.62
CA ARG A 5 -1.23 13.96 0.60
C ARG A 5 -2.66 13.49 0.84
N GLU A 6 -3.63 14.38 0.64
CA GLU A 6 -5.03 14.00 0.85
C GLU A 6 -5.49 12.95 -0.14
N ALA A 7 -5.06 13.09 -1.40
CA ALA A 7 -5.48 12.13 -2.42
C ALA A 7 -4.74 10.79 -2.29
N THR A 8 -3.63 10.76 -1.56
CA THR A 8 -2.89 9.54 -1.35
C THR A 8 -3.66 8.56 -0.45
N ILE A 9 -4.35 9.09 0.56
CA ILE A 9 -5.12 8.25 1.45
C ILE A 9 -6.24 7.58 0.65
N GLY A 10 -6.33 6.26 0.77
CA GLY A 10 -7.33 5.49 0.03
C GLY A 10 -6.84 4.89 -1.26
N GLN A 11 -5.64 5.24 -1.70
CA GLN A 11 -5.11 4.68 -2.93
C GLN A 11 -4.76 3.21 -2.74
N ILE A 12 -4.97 2.43 -3.79
CA ILE A 12 -4.74 0.99 -3.79
C ILE A 12 -3.46 0.71 -4.55
N GLY A 13 -2.59 -0.09 -3.95
CA GLY A 13 -1.37 -0.54 -4.59
C GLY A 13 -1.22 -2.05 -4.48
N MET A 14 -0.17 -2.58 -5.07
CA MET A 14 0.12 -4.01 -5.04
C MET A 14 1.44 -4.24 -4.33
N VAL A 15 1.46 -5.22 -3.44
CA VAL A 15 2.67 -5.62 -2.74
C VAL A 15 3.60 -6.27 -3.74
N ILE A 16 4.82 -5.74 -3.87
CA ILE A 16 5.83 -6.31 -4.77
C ILE A 16 6.97 -6.94 -3.99
N GLN A 17 7.05 -6.69 -2.69
CA GLN A 17 8.05 -7.30 -1.85
C GLN A 17 7.55 -7.28 -0.43
N ALA A 18 7.76 -8.36 0.32
CA ALA A 18 7.31 -8.46 1.70
C ALA A 18 8.39 -9.16 2.52
N SER A 19 8.66 -8.64 3.72
CA SER A 19 9.57 -9.29 4.64
C SER A 19 8.85 -10.45 5.33
N PRO A 20 9.60 -11.40 5.92
CA PRO A 20 8.96 -12.51 6.62
C PRO A 20 8.05 -12.05 7.76
N GLU A 21 8.37 -10.94 8.42
CA GLU A 21 7.57 -10.42 9.53
C GLU A 21 6.42 -9.54 9.07
N ASN A 22 6.35 -9.23 7.80
CA ASN A 22 5.34 -8.33 7.26
C ASN A 22 5.39 -6.91 7.83
N GLU A 23 6.47 -6.54 8.50
CA GLU A 23 6.57 -5.19 9.05
C GLU A 23 6.93 -4.18 7.99
N HIS A 24 7.72 -4.62 7.01
CA HIS A 24 8.16 -3.75 5.94
C HIS A 24 7.81 -4.40 4.63
N ILE A 25 7.06 -3.68 3.81
CA ILE A 25 6.68 -4.16 2.50
C ILE A 25 6.96 -3.07 1.49
N ARG A 26 7.09 -3.47 0.25
CA ARG A 26 7.24 -2.55 -0.87
C ARG A 26 5.99 -2.64 -1.72
N VAL A 27 5.41 -1.49 -2.02
CA VAL A 27 4.12 -1.42 -2.73
C VAL A 27 4.30 -0.56 -3.96
N ARG A 28 3.75 -1.01 -5.07
CA ARG A 28 3.72 -0.23 -6.31
C ARG A 28 2.31 0.26 -6.55
N PHE A 29 2.19 1.54 -6.88
CA PHE A 29 0.91 2.17 -7.16
C PHE A 29 0.78 2.42 -8.65
N PRO A 30 -0.44 2.27 -9.22
CA PRO A 30 -0.63 2.53 -10.66
C PRO A 30 -0.47 4.00 -11.02
N ILE A 31 -0.65 4.90 -10.04
CA ILE A 31 -0.44 6.32 -10.22
C ILE A 31 0.61 6.75 -9.23
N PRO A 32 1.62 7.53 -9.64
CA PRO A 32 2.66 7.95 -8.70
C PRO A 32 2.04 8.66 -7.49
N VAL A 33 2.52 8.29 -6.32
CA VAL A 33 2.09 8.87 -5.05
C VAL A 33 3.20 9.79 -4.60
N LEU A 34 2.91 11.07 -4.44
CA LEU A 34 3.90 12.07 -4.01
C LEU A 34 5.18 11.98 -4.84
N GLY A 35 5.03 11.69 -6.13
CA GLY A 35 6.14 11.69 -7.07
C GLY A 35 6.82 10.36 -7.28
N SER A 36 6.39 9.29 -6.61
CA SER A 36 7.02 7.99 -6.77
C SER A 36 5.94 6.92 -6.88
N ASP A 37 6.17 5.94 -7.75
CA ASP A 37 5.21 4.85 -7.91
C ASP A 37 5.52 3.66 -7.01
N GLU A 38 6.64 3.65 -6.31
CA GLU A 38 6.99 2.58 -5.36
C GLU A 38 7.31 3.19 -4.01
N TRP A 39 6.79 2.59 -2.98
CA TRP A 39 6.93 3.11 -1.62
C TRP A 39 7.21 1.99 -0.64
N ASN A 40 8.05 2.30 0.33
CA ASN A 40 8.16 1.46 1.51
C ASN A 40 6.92 1.69 2.35
N CYS A 41 6.29 0.59 2.76
CA CYS A 41 5.04 0.68 3.50
C CYS A 41 5.13 -0.19 4.74
N ARG A 42 4.23 0.09 5.68
CA ARG A 42 4.07 -0.71 6.89
C ARG A 42 2.63 -1.17 6.97
N THR A 43 2.44 -2.36 7.52
CA THR A 43 1.10 -2.88 7.71
C THR A 43 1.09 -3.77 8.95
N LEU A 44 -0.06 -3.82 9.59
CA LEU A 44 -0.28 -4.77 10.69
C LEU A 44 -0.96 -6.03 10.19
N ASP A 45 -1.36 -6.05 8.94
CA ASP A 45 -2.02 -7.20 8.35
C ASP A 45 -0.99 -8.13 7.73
N LYS A 46 -1.37 -9.40 7.58
CA LYS A 46 -0.53 -10.37 6.94
C LYS A 46 -0.79 -10.32 5.45
N VAL A 47 0.22 -9.92 4.67
CA VAL A 47 0.09 -9.77 3.24
C VAL A 47 1.23 -10.48 2.53
N HIS A 48 1.05 -10.75 1.25
CA HIS A 48 2.02 -11.44 0.40
C HIS A 48 2.19 -10.67 -0.88
N VAL A 49 3.29 -10.95 -1.58
CA VAL A 49 3.51 -10.37 -2.90
C VAL A 49 2.31 -10.69 -3.80
N GLY A 50 1.80 -9.66 -4.45
CA GLY A 50 0.61 -9.78 -5.29
C GLY A 50 -0.67 -9.33 -4.61
N ASP A 51 -0.65 -9.19 -3.29
CA ASP A 51 -1.84 -8.72 -2.58
C ASP A 51 -2.06 -7.23 -2.81
N ARG A 52 -3.30 -6.81 -2.75
CA ARG A 52 -3.66 -5.40 -2.85
C ARG A 52 -3.75 -4.80 -1.46
N VAL A 53 -3.29 -3.58 -1.32
CA VAL A 53 -3.32 -2.86 -0.05
C VAL A 53 -3.81 -1.45 -0.30
N ARG A 54 -4.38 -0.84 0.73
CA ARG A 54 -4.90 0.52 0.65
C ARG A 54 -4.19 1.40 1.66
N VAL A 55 -3.81 2.59 1.21
CA VAL A 55 -3.15 3.56 2.07
C VAL A 55 -4.17 4.10 3.07
N VAL A 56 -3.82 4.06 4.35
CA VAL A 56 -4.68 4.59 5.41
C VAL A 56 -4.04 5.74 6.14
N GLU A 57 -2.72 5.89 6.05
CA GLU A 57 -2.03 6.95 6.77
C GLU A 57 -0.67 7.19 6.16
N ILE A 58 -0.16 8.41 6.25
CA ILE A 58 1.18 8.77 5.81
C ILE A 58 2.03 8.96 7.06
N LEU A 59 3.14 8.21 7.15
CA LEU A 59 4.01 8.21 8.31
C LEU A 59 5.39 8.70 7.90
N GLY A 60 5.58 10.00 7.86
CA GLY A 60 6.86 10.55 7.47
C GLY A 60 7.21 10.12 6.05
N ASN A 61 8.25 9.29 5.91
CA ASN A 61 8.69 8.81 4.61
C ASN A 61 8.06 7.47 4.23
N ASP A 62 7.21 6.92 5.08
CA ASP A 62 6.57 5.63 4.85
C ASP A 62 5.08 5.81 4.76
N LEU A 63 4.41 4.81 4.22
CA LEU A 63 2.95 4.77 4.18
C LEU A 63 2.46 3.61 5.02
N MET A 64 1.41 3.87 5.80
CA MET A 64 0.71 2.80 6.50
C MET A 64 -0.41 2.30 5.62
N VAL A 65 -0.46 0.99 5.40
CA VAL A 65 -1.45 0.39 4.52
C VAL A 65 -2.15 -0.75 5.24
N LYS A 66 -3.32 -1.09 4.73
CA LYS A 66 -4.09 -2.24 5.20
C LYS A 66 -4.40 -3.13 4.02
N ALA A 67 -4.56 -4.42 4.29
CA ALA A 67 -4.97 -5.35 3.26
C ALA A 67 -6.28 -4.89 2.66
N HIS A 68 -6.33 -4.85 1.33
CA HIS A 68 -7.55 -4.48 0.62
C HIS A 68 -8.22 -5.76 0.16
N LEU A 69 -9.33 -6.10 0.80
CA LEU A 69 -10.03 -7.33 0.51
C LEU A 69 -11.05 -7.09 -0.57
N SER A 70 -11.11 -8.02 -1.51
CA SER A 70 -12.14 -7.98 -2.53
C SER A 70 -13.48 -8.25 -1.88
N THR A 71 -14.50 -7.49 -2.29
CA THR A 71 -15.81 -7.65 -1.69
C THR A 71 -16.69 -8.63 -2.43
N ASN A 72 -16.21 -9.17 -3.53
CA ASN A 72 -17.04 -10.05 -4.36
C ASN A 72 -16.74 -11.51 -4.16
N GLU A 73 -15.96 -11.80 -3.16
CA GLU A 73 -15.76 -13.14 -2.88
C GLU A 73 -16.63 -13.71 -2.00
N ASN A 74 -17.07 -14.22 -1.99
CA ASN A 74 -17.96 -14.58 -1.15
C ASN A 74 -18.95 -15.07 -1.51
N ARG A 75 -18.86 -14.98 -2.07
CA ARG A 75 -19.56 -15.26 -2.38
C ARG A 75 -19.78 -15.94 -2.39
#